data_3d767277503a20ea3e127bac60cb35c3
#
_entry.id   3d767277503a20ea3e127bac60cb35c3
#
_cell.length_a   1.000
_cell.length_b   1.000
_cell.length_c   1.000
_cell.angle_alpha   90.00
_cell.angle_beta   90.00
_cell.angle_gamma   90.00
#
_symmetry.space_group_name_H-M   'P 1'
#
loop_
_entity.id
_entity.type
_entity.pdbx_description
1 polymer ?
#
loop_
_entity_poly.entity_id
_entity_poly.type
_entity_poly.pdbx_seq_one_letter_code
_entity_poly.pdbx_strand_id
1 'polypeptide(L)'
;AFLGFAGYYREFLPGYAHVTANLNEVKNKGNITWSEEMKNNFITLKQMFASAPCRATPDFSPMAKPFVVTIDFSQTAVGAVLSQEQNGVERFLGVKGRKCRPYESNYHSSKGELLALCYALTKYDHILRLSQFSVVTDSTTVLHWSTMKDTGGTIRRWLDFIQQFDFTVTHRSGKYNTADLIS
;
A
#
# COMPACT_ATOMS: atom_id res chain seq x y z
N ALA A 1 -4.65 9.08 -6.84
CA ALA A 1 -4.25 8.07 -5.86
C ALA A 1 -4.81 8.37 -4.45
N PHE A 2 -4.43 9.45 -3.72
CA PHE A 2 -4.83 9.67 -2.31
C PHE A 2 -6.35 9.68 -2.05
N LEU A 3 -7.18 10.31 -2.90
CA LEU A 3 -8.64 10.33 -2.74
C LEU A 3 -9.28 8.95 -2.92
N GLY A 4 -8.71 8.12 -3.77
CA GLY A 4 -9.15 6.73 -3.90
C GLY A 4 -8.89 5.94 -2.62
N PHE A 5 -7.66 6.01 -2.11
CA PHE A 5 -7.28 5.42 -0.82
C PHE A 5 -8.20 5.91 0.30
N ALA A 6 -8.40 7.23 0.43
CA ALA A 6 -9.30 7.82 1.40
C ALA A 6 -10.74 7.29 1.26
N GLY A 7 -11.20 7.07 0.04
CA GLY A 7 -12.53 6.55 -0.26
C GLY A 7 -12.77 5.11 0.18
N TYR A 8 -11.75 4.27 0.19
CA TYR A 8 -11.85 2.91 0.71
C TYR A 8 -12.17 2.93 2.22
N TYR A 9 -11.59 3.89 2.96
CA TYR A 9 -11.76 4.02 4.40
C TYR A 9 -12.84 5.01 4.82
N ARG A 10 -13.70 5.45 3.90
CA ARG A 10 -14.74 6.46 4.13
C ARG A 10 -15.66 6.15 5.31
N GLU A 11 -15.89 4.87 5.60
CA GLU A 11 -16.74 4.42 6.71
C GLU A 11 -16.13 4.75 8.08
N PHE A 12 -14.79 4.88 8.13
CA PHE A 12 -14.05 5.24 9.34
C PHE A 12 -13.74 6.74 9.45
N LEU A 13 -14.22 7.53 8.47
CA LEU A 13 -13.94 8.97 8.37
C LEU A 13 -15.23 9.77 8.40
N PRO A 14 -15.75 10.13 9.59
CA PRO A 14 -16.98 10.91 9.71
C PRO A 14 -16.90 12.21 8.90
N GLY A 15 -17.91 12.49 8.05
CA GLY A 15 -17.91 13.68 7.19
C GLY A 15 -17.05 13.56 5.91
N TYR A 16 -16.52 12.39 5.58
CA TYR A 16 -15.71 12.14 4.38
C TYR A 16 -16.31 12.76 3.11
N ALA A 17 -17.59 12.52 2.85
CA ALA A 17 -18.25 13.00 1.63
C ALA A 17 -18.23 14.54 1.52
N HIS A 18 -18.44 15.23 2.61
CA HIS A 18 -18.41 16.70 2.67
C HIS A 18 -17.00 17.24 2.39
N VAL A 19 -16.00 16.69 3.08
CA VAL A 19 -14.59 17.14 2.94
C VAL A 19 -14.02 16.82 1.55
N THR A 20 -14.49 15.78 0.88
CA THR A 20 -13.96 15.38 -0.42
C THR A 20 -14.76 15.89 -1.63
N ALA A 21 -15.87 16.58 -1.42
CA ALA A 21 -16.76 17.01 -2.52
C ALA A 21 -16.01 17.77 -3.61
N ASN A 22 -15.38 18.91 -3.27
CA ASN A 22 -14.63 19.74 -4.23
C ASN A 22 -13.32 19.07 -4.71
N LEU A 23 -12.70 18.20 -3.92
CA LEU A 23 -11.52 17.44 -4.31
C LEU A 23 -11.84 16.39 -5.38
N ASN A 24 -13.04 15.80 -5.35
CA ASN A 24 -13.50 14.83 -6.35
C ASN A 24 -13.84 15.48 -7.69
N GLU A 25 -14.26 16.74 -7.71
CA GLU A 25 -14.57 17.48 -8.95
C GLU A 25 -13.35 17.63 -9.87
N VAL A 26 -12.16 17.66 -9.30
CA VAL A 26 -10.89 17.85 -10.03
C VAL A 26 -10.12 16.56 -10.24
N LYS A 27 -10.59 15.42 -9.74
CA LYS A 27 -9.90 14.12 -9.77
C LYS A 27 -9.46 13.70 -11.19
N ASN A 28 -10.21 14.08 -12.21
CA ASN A 28 -9.98 13.72 -13.62
C ASN A 28 -9.46 14.88 -14.48
N LYS A 29 -9.14 16.03 -13.89
CA LYS A 29 -8.61 17.20 -14.61
C LYS A 29 -7.09 17.12 -14.64
N GLY A 30 -6.49 17.23 -15.83
CA GLY A 30 -5.04 17.13 -16.03
C GLY A 30 -4.25 18.23 -15.29
N ASN A 31 -4.75 19.47 -15.26
CA ASN A 31 -4.18 20.58 -14.49
C ASN A 31 -5.15 20.97 -13.38
N ILE A 32 -4.71 20.86 -12.13
CA ILE A 32 -5.51 21.20 -10.94
C ILE A 32 -5.08 22.56 -10.43
N THR A 33 -5.99 23.54 -10.45
CA THR A 33 -5.82 24.80 -9.73
C THR A 33 -6.38 24.64 -8.33
N TRP A 34 -5.52 24.68 -7.33
CA TRP A 34 -5.89 24.53 -5.93
C TRP A 34 -6.51 25.81 -5.38
N SER A 35 -7.80 25.80 -5.05
CA SER A 35 -8.40 26.85 -4.23
C SER A 35 -7.97 26.74 -2.77
N GLU A 36 -8.09 27.80 -1.99
CA GLU A 36 -7.82 27.74 -0.53
C GLU A 36 -8.74 26.74 0.18
N GLU A 37 -10.00 26.66 -0.23
CA GLU A 37 -10.94 25.69 0.30
C GLU A 37 -10.49 24.26 0.02
N MET A 38 -10.02 23.95 -1.19
CA MET A 38 -9.49 22.62 -1.55
C MET A 38 -8.25 22.27 -0.72
N LYS A 39 -7.36 23.24 -0.48
CA LYS A 39 -6.19 23.04 0.37
C LYS A 39 -6.59 22.70 1.80
N ASN A 40 -7.54 23.46 2.35
CA ASN A 40 -8.05 23.24 3.69
C ASN A 40 -8.75 21.88 3.82
N ASN A 41 -9.58 21.51 2.86
CA ASN A 41 -10.25 20.20 2.81
C ASN A 41 -9.24 19.06 2.68
N PHE A 42 -8.18 19.23 1.91
CA PHE A 42 -7.12 18.24 1.79
C PHE A 42 -6.33 18.08 3.11
N ILE A 43 -6.07 19.18 3.82
CA ILE A 43 -5.45 19.15 5.15
C ILE A 43 -6.36 18.46 6.15
N THR A 44 -7.65 18.82 6.17
CA THR A 44 -8.68 18.22 7.02
C THR A 44 -8.76 16.71 6.78
N LEU A 45 -8.79 16.28 5.53
CA LEU A 45 -8.81 14.85 5.18
C LEU A 45 -7.57 14.12 5.72
N LYS A 46 -6.38 14.71 5.64
CA LYS A 46 -5.17 14.13 6.25
C LYS A 46 -5.26 14.04 7.77
N GLN A 47 -5.83 15.04 8.42
CA GLN A 47 -6.03 15.05 9.87
C GLN A 47 -7.07 14.00 10.29
N MET A 48 -8.17 13.85 9.55
CA MET A 48 -9.15 12.78 9.77
C MET A 48 -8.49 11.39 9.73
N PHE A 49 -7.60 11.15 8.76
CA PHE A 49 -6.81 9.91 8.72
C PHE A 49 -5.87 9.77 9.91
N ALA A 50 -5.23 10.86 10.33
CA ALA A 50 -4.30 10.84 11.45
C ALA A 50 -4.98 10.50 12.78
N SER A 51 -6.25 10.90 12.94
CA SER A 51 -7.08 10.67 14.13
C SER A 51 -8.05 9.49 13.99
N ALA A 52 -8.11 8.84 12.81
CA ALA A 52 -9.07 7.79 12.54
C ALA A 52 -8.90 6.60 13.51
N PRO A 53 -10.00 6.04 14.02
CA PRO A 53 -9.96 4.89 14.93
C PRO A 53 -9.42 3.60 14.26
N CYS A 54 -9.24 3.61 12.93
CA CYS A 54 -8.62 2.51 12.20
C CYS A 54 -7.10 2.44 12.37
N ARG A 55 -6.43 3.50 12.86
CA ARG A 55 -4.99 3.44 13.19
C ARG A 55 -4.78 2.70 14.50
N ALA A 56 -3.77 1.85 14.52
CA ALA A 56 -3.39 1.08 15.69
C ALA A 56 -1.86 0.97 15.80
N THR A 57 -1.40 0.52 16.94
CA THR A 57 -0.02 0.04 17.14
C THR A 57 0.05 -1.44 16.78
N PRO A 58 1.19 -1.93 16.26
CA PRO A 58 1.40 -3.35 16.02
C PRO A 58 1.19 -4.16 17.30
N ASP A 59 0.42 -5.23 17.21
CA ASP A 59 0.24 -6.21 18.28
C ASP A 59 1.11 -7.44 17.97
N PHE A 60 2.07 -7.71 18.85
CA PHE A 60 2.98 -8.84 18.77
C PHE A 60 2.64 -9.95 19.78
N SER A 61 1.48 -9.87 20.43
CA SER A 61 1.08 -10.90 21.40
C SER A 61 0.93 -12.28 20.71
N PRO A 62 1.10 -13.40 21.43
CA PRO A 62 0.96 -14.75 20.86
C PRO A 62 -0.41 -15.03 20.24
N MET A 63 -1.44 -14.27 20.64
CA MET A 63 -2.81 -14.40 20.12
C MET A 63 -3.13 -13.40 19.01
N ALA A 64 -2.18 -12.53 18.67
CA ALA A 64 -2.38 -11.52 17.62
C ALA A 64 -2.56 -12.18 16.24
N LYS A 65 -3.41 -11.61 15.43
CA LYS A 65 -3.53 -12.00 14.02
C LYS A 65 -2.28 -11.62 13.25
N PRO A 66 -1.90 -12.38 12.21
CA PRO A 66 -0.76 -12.04 11.35
C PRO A 66 -0.89 -10.65 10.75
N PHE A 67 0.24 -10.01 10.51
CA PHE A 67 0.27 -8.77 9.72
C PHE A 67 -0.13 -9.04 8.26
N VAL A 68 -0.69 -8.04 7.64
CA VAL A 68 -1.04 -8.04 6.21
C VAL A 68 -0.33 -6.88 5.53
N VAL A 69 0.40 -7.19 4.47
CA VAL A 69 1.09 -6.21 3.64
C VAL A 69 0.41 -6.17 2.28
N THR A 70 -0.27 -5.09 1.97
CA THR A 70 -0.86 -4.87 0.64
C THR A 70 0.09 -4.02 -0.18
N ILE A 71 0.44 -4.49 -1.37
CA ILE A 71 1.39 -3.82 -2.26
C ILE A 71 0.74 -3.46 -3.59
N ASP A 72 1.26 -2.42 -4.22
CA ASP A 72 0.86 -2.00 -5.55
C ASP A 72 1.98 -1.26 -6.28
N PHE A 73 2.03 -1.43 -7.59
CA PHE A 73 2.95 -0.77 -8.50
C PHE A 73 2.20 -0.13 -9.67
N SER A 74 2.51 1.12 -9.93
CA SER A 74 2.17 1.80 -11.18
C SER A 74 3.43 2.34 -11.85
N GLN A 75 3.34 2.77 -13.10
CA GLN A 75 4.46 3.43 -13.79
C GLN A 75 4.92 4.72 -13.10
N THR A 76 4.07 5.31 -12.27
CA THR A 76 4.34 6.60 -11.60
C THR A 76 4.77 6.44 -10.16
N ALA A 77 4.32 5.39 -9.47
CA ALA A 77 4.55 5.24 -8.04
C ALA A 77 4.56 3.77 -7.60
N VAL A 78 5.14 3.54 -6.42
CA VAL A 78 5.10 2.29 -5.69
C VAL A 78 4.51 2.54 -4.32
N GLY A 79 3.60 1.66 -3.89
CA GLY A 79 2.85 1.77 -2.64
C GLY A 79 2.85 0.49 -1.81
N ALA A 80 2.73 0.67 -0.49
CA ALA A 80 2.56 -0.42 0.46
C ALA A 80 1.73 0.02 1.66
N VAL A 81 0.80 -0.82 2.08
CA VAL A 81 -0.01 -0.66 3.29
C VAL A 81 0.29 -1.81 4.22
N LEU A 82 0.58 -1.51 5.48
CA LEU A 82 0.68 -2.50 6.54
C LEU A 82 -0.57 -2.41 7.40
N SER A 83 -1.24 -3.54 7.60
CA SER A 83 -2.43 -3.67 8.45
C SER A 83 -2.35 -4.91 9.33
N GLN A 84 -3.26 -4.99 10.31
CA GLN A 84 -3.45 -6.13 11.19
C GLN A 84 -4.90 -6.16 11.65
N GLU A 85 -5.51 -7.35 11.68
CA GLU A 85 -6.82 -7.50 12.30
C GLU A 85 -6.68 -7.46 13.82
N GLN A 86 -7.33 -6.52 14.46
CA GLN A 86 -7.38 -6.36 15.92
C GLN A 86 -8.83 -6.23 16.36
N ASN A 87 -9.28 -7.13 17.25
CA ASN A 87 -10.67 -7.19 17.73
C ASN A 87 -11.70 -7.33 16.59
N GLY A 88 -11.40 -8.16 15.57
CA GLY A 88 -12.27 -8.39 14.43
C GLY A 88 -12.34 -7.23 13.42
N VAL A 89 -11.50 -6.22 13.55
CA VAL A 89 -11.44 -5.06 12.66
C VAL A 89 -10.04 -4.91 12.07
N GLU A 90 -9.95 -4.72 10.75
CA GLU A 90 -8.68 -4.40 10.10
C GLU A 90 -8.21 -3.01 10.53
N ARG A 91 -7.02 -2.94 11.11
CA ARG A 91 -6.38 -1.72 11.60
C ARG A 91 -5.14 -1.39 10.78
N PHE A 92 -5.00 -0.11 10.41
CA PHE A 92 -3.80 0.35 9.70
C PHE A 92 -2.67 0.64 10.67
N LEU A 93 -1.52 0.08 10.36
CA LEU A 93 -0.28 0.29 11.10
C LEU A 93 0.65 1.25 10.36
N GLY A 94 0.56 1.28 9.04
CA GLY A 94 1.36 2.17 8.23
C GLY A 94 1.00 2.18 6.76
N VAL A 95 1.25 3.34 6.15
CA VAL A 95 1.14 3.55 4.70
C VAL A 95 2.44 4.14 4.21
N LYS A 96 3.04 3.54 3.20
CA LYS A 96 4.29 4.01 2.59
C LYS A 96 4.12 4.04 1.07
N GLY A 97 4.63 5.09 0.46
CA GLY A 97 4.65 5.21 -0.99
C GLY A 97 5.70 6.21 -1.43
N ARG A 98 6.15 6.08 -2.66
CA ARG A 98 7.04 7.04 -3.31
C ARG A 98 6.83 7.04 -4.83
N LYS A 99 7.20 8.12 -5.47
CA LYS A 99 7.29 8.15 -6.93
C LYS A 99 8.33 7.15 -7.43
N CYS A 100 8.07 6.57 -8.58
CA CYS A 100 9.05 5.78 -9.30
C CYS A 100 10.23 6.66 -9.76
N ARG A 101 11.43 6.11 -9.73
CA ARG A 101 12.59 6.73 -10.35
C ARG A 101 12.45 6.66 -11.87
N PRO A 102 13.10 7.52 -12.65
CA PRO A 102 12.95 7.55 -14.11
C PRO A 102 13.16 6.18 -14.80
N TYR A 103 14.07 5.37 -14.30
CA TYR A 103 14.32 4.04 -14.86
C TYR A 103 13.29 2.99 -14.38
N GLU A 104 12.64 3.19 -13.22
CA GLU A 104 11.63 2.30 -12.67
C GLU A 104 10.28 2.44 -13.40
N SER A 105 9.95 3.64 -13.88
CA SER A 105 8.74 3.88 -14.69
C SER A 105 8.71 3.09 -16.00
N ASN A 106 9.88 2.63 -16.46
CA ASN A 106 10.00 1.79 -17.66
C ASN A 106 10.01 0.28 -17.34
N TYR A 107 9.81 -0.09 -16.07
CA TYR A 107 9.75 -1.51 -15.73
C TYR A 107 8.47 -2.14 -16.28
N HIS A 108 8.61 -3.35 -16.82
CA HIS A 108 7.46 -4.20 -17.08
C HIS A 108 6.72 -4.46 -15.76
N SER A 109 5.39 -4.55 -15.81
CA SER A 109 4.53 -4.76 -14.63
C SER A 109 5.10 -5.80 -13.67
N SER A 110 5.47 -6.99 -14.16
CA SER A 110 6.04 -8.07 -13.35
C SER A 110 7.26 -7.65 -12.52
N LYS A 111 8.15 -6.84 -13.09
CA LYS A 111 9.34 -6.34 -12.39
C LYS A 111 8.98 -5.22 -11.43
N GLY A 112 7.99 -4.39 -11.79
CA GLY A 112 7.47 -3.34 -10.93
C GLY A 112 6.80 -3.88 -9.67
N GLU A 113 6.05 -4.96 -9.80
CA GLU A 113 5.41 -5.62 -8.66
C GLU A 113 6.43 -6.24 -7.68
N LEU A 114 7.51 -6.84 -8.20
CA LEU A 114 8.62 -7.28 -7.35
C LEU A 114 9.32 -6.10 -6.65
N LEU A 115 9.44 -4.96 -7.33
CA LEU A 115 9.93 -3.73 -6.71
C LEU A 115 9.03 -3.28 -5.56
N ALA A 116 7.69 -3.33 -5.74
CA ALA A 116 6.74 -2.97 -4.69
C ALA A 116 6.87 -3.90 -3.48
N LEU A 117 7.04 -5.20 -3.69
CA LEU A 117 7.30 -6.15 -2.61
C LEU A 117 8.61 -5.80 -1.87
N CYS A 118 9.72 -5.62 -2.58
CA CYS A 118 10.99 -5.24 -1.97
C CYS A 118 10.90 -3.91 -1.21
N TYR A 119 10.17 -2.95 -1.76
CA TYR A 119 9.94 -1.66 -1.13
C TYR A 119 9.17 -1.82 0.20
N ALA A 120 8.09 -2.58 0.20
CA ALA A 120 7.29 -2.87 1.39
C ALA A 120 8.14 -3.55 2.47
N LEU A 121 8.84 -4.63 2.12
CA LEU A 121 9.71 -5.38 3.03
C LEU A 121 10.80 -4.49 3.62
N THR A 122 11.41 -3.61 2.82
CA THR A 122 12.42 -2.65 3.30
C THR A 122 11.81 -1.63 4.27
N LYS A 123 10.59 -1.13 4.00
CA LYS A 123 9.98 -0.07 4.81
C LYS A 123 9.41 -0.57 6.14
N TYR A 124 9.01 -1.83 6.17
CA TYR A 124 8.43 -2.46 7.35
C TYR A 124 9.33 -3.56 7.95
N ASP A 125 10.62 -3.58 7.58
CA ASP A 125 11.60 -4.58 8.01
C ASP A 125 11.58 -4.81 9.53
N HIS A 126 11.54 -3.74 10.31
CA HIS A 126 11.53 -3.76 11.76
C HIS A 126 10.29 -4.42 12.40
N ILE A 127 9.21 -4.59 11.62
CA ILE A 127 7.99 -5.30 12.05
C ILE A 127 7.98 -6.71 11.45
N LEU A 128 8.32 -6.85 10.18
CA LEU A 128 8.07 -8.07 9.40
C LEU A 128 9.18 -9.12 9.53
N ARG A 129 10.41 -8.72 9.84
CA ARG A 129 11.57 -9.63 9.83
C ARG A 129 11.45 -10.80 10.80
N LEU A 130 10.78 -10.61 11.92
CA LEU A 130 10.60 -11.61 12.98
C LEU A 130 9.13 -12.06 13.12
N SER A 131 8.30 -11.76 12.15
CA SER A 131 6.87 -12.04 12.17
C SER A 131 6.45 -12.86 10.96
N GLN A 132 5.51 -13.77 11.15
CA GLN A 132 4.78 -14.35 10.03
C GLN A 132 3.72 -13.35 9.55
N PHE A 133 3.59 -13.18 8.23
CA PHE A 133 2.63 -12.25 7.64
C PHE A 133 2.12 -12.73 6.29
N SER A 134 1.12 -12.05 5.77
CA SER A 134 0.62 -12.28 4.42
C SER A 134 0.87 -11.05 3.53
N VAL A 135 1.19 -11.29 2.27
CA VAL A 135 1.29 -10.27 1.22
C VAL A 135 0.06 -10.37 0.34
N VAL A 136 -0.66 -9.27 0.20
CA VAL A 136 -1.82 -9.15 -0.69
C VAL A 136 -1.40 -8.35 -1.93
N THR A 137 -1.64 -8.94 -3.11
CA THR A 137 -1.31 -8.35 -4.41
C THR A 137 -2.29 -8.82 -5.47
N ASP A 138 -2.44 -8.06 -6.56
CA ASP A 138 -3.12 -8.51 -7.78
C ASP A 138 -2.16 -9.11 -8.82
N SER A 139 -0.87 -9.15 -8.49
CA SER A 139 0.19 -9.65 -9.38
C SER A 139 0.38 -11.15 -9.29
N THR A 140 0.16 -11.85 -10.40
CA THR A 140 0.52 -13.27 -10.54
C THR A 140 2.03 -13.50 -10.44
N THR A 141 2.84 -12.51 -10.79
CA THR A 141 4.30 -12.57 -10.66
C THR A 141 4.74 -12.69 -9.21
N VAL A 142 4.14 -11.87 -8.32
CA VAL A 142 4.42 -11.94 -6.88
C VAL A 142 3.88 -13.24 -6.28
N LEU A 143 2.73 -13.73 -6.76
CA LEU A 143 2.20 -15.03 -6.32
C LEU A 143 3.18 -16.19 -6.55
N HIS A 144 3.94 -16.13 -7.65
CA HIS A 144 4.87 -17.18 -8.07
C HIS A 144 6.35 -16.81 -7.87
N TRP A 145 6.64 -15.81 -7.02
CA TRP A 145 8.00 -15.31 -6.83
C TRP A 145 9.03 -16.40 -6.50
N SER A 146 8.65 -17.39 -5.67
CA SER A 146 9.54 -18.46 -5.21
C SER A 146 9.94 -19.47 -6.31
N THR A 147 9.16 -19.55 -7.38
CA THR A 147 9.42 -20.45 -8.52
C THR A 147 10.08 -19.73 -9.70
N MET A 148 10.38 -18.43 -9.56
CA MET A 148 11.05 -17.68 -10.61
C MET A 148 12.45 -18.22 -10.84
N LYS A 149 12.73 -18.59 -12.10
CA LYS A 149 14.07 -19.00 -12.51
C LYS A 149 15.03 -17.83 -12.42
N ASP A 150 16.29 -18.13 -12.17
CA ASP A 150 17.36 -17.14 -12.10
C ASP A 150 17.39 -16.29 -13.39
N THR A 151 17.07 -15.02 -13.23
CA THR A 151 17.07 -14.03 -14.32
C THR A 151 18.32 -13.14 -14.27
N GLY A 152 19.21 -13.37 -13.31
CA GLY A 152 20.44 -12.59 -13.09
C GLY A 152 20.20 -11.15 -12.60
N GLY A 153 21.26 -10.48 -12.23
CA GLY A 153 21.28 -9.03 -11.98
C GLY A 153 20.38 -8.56 -10.84
N THR A 154 19.53 -7.57 -11.11
CA THR A 154 18.70 -6.90 -10.09
C THR A 154 17.63 -7.81 -9.51
N ILE A 155 16.95 -8.61 -10.34
CA ILE A 155 15.88 -9.51 -9.88
C ILE A 155 16.46 -10.57 -8.94
N ARG A 156 17.60 -11.13 -9.24
CA ARG A 156 18.26 -12.10 -8.35
C ARG A 156 18.48 -11.53 -6.95
N ARG A 157 19.03 -10.31 -6.85
CA ARG A 157 19.25 -9.64 -5.55
C ARG A 157 17.94 -9.39 -4.80
N TRP A 158 16.86 -9.10 -5.51
CA TRP A 158 15.54 -8.94 -4.89
C TRP A 158 15.01 -10.27 -4.36
N LEU A 159 15.14 -11.35 -5.12
CA LEU A 159 14.73 -12.68 -4.66
C LEU A 159 15.53 -13.13 -3.43
N ASP A 160 16.86 -12.92 -3.43
CA ASP A 160 17.73 -13.21 -2.28
C ASP A 160 17.33 -12.40 -1.03
N PHE A 161 16.87 -11.16 -1.20
CA PHE A 161 16.34 -10.34 -0.12
C PHE A 161 14.97 -10.82 0.35
N ILE A 162 14.06 -11.10 -0.57
CA ILE A 162 12.68 -11.55 -0.27
C ILE A 162 12.70 -12.88 0.51
N GLN A 163 13.61 -13.80 0.20
CA GLN A 163 13.74 -15.09 0.86
C GLN A 163 14.11 -15.01 2.35
N GLN A 164 14.52 -13.84 2.83
CA GLN A 164 14.82 -13.62 4.26
C GLN A 164 13.58 -13.43 5.14
N PHE A 165 12.39 -13.40 4.54
CA PHE A 165 11.12 -13.17 5.24
C PHE A 165 10.23 -14.41 5.16
N ASP A 166 9.46 -14.66 6.23
CA ASP A 166 8.48 -15.74 6.31
C ASP A 166 7.07 -15.18 6.05
N PHE A 167 6.55 -15.39 4.84
CA PHE A 167 5.24 -14.89 4.46
C PHE A 167 4.52 -15.78 3.45
N THR A 168 3.21 -15.64 3.41
CA THR A 168 2.35 -16.21 2.38
C THR A 168 1.90 -15.14 1.41
N VAL A 169 1.61 -15.50 0.15
CA VAL A 169 1.07 -14.55 -0.84
C VAL A 169 -0.38 -14.89 -1.11
N THR A 170 -1.25 -13.89 -1.05
CA THR A 170 -2.66 -14.00 -1.38
C THR A 170 -2.96 -13.09 -2.57
N HIS A 171 -3.52 -13.66 -3.62
CA HIS A 171 -3.98 -12.91 -4.77
C HIS A 171 -5.35 -12.28 -4.46
N ARG A 172 -5.47 -10.97 -4.69
CA ARG A 172 -6.74 -10.24 -4.63
C ARG A 172 -6.86 -9.40 -5.90
N SER A 173 -7.93 -9.57 -6.67
CA SER A 173 -8.14 -8.81 -7.89
C SER A 173 -8.17 -7.31 -7.60
N GLY A 174 -7.55 -6.49 -8.48
CA GLY A 174 -7.30 -5.05 -8.31
C GLY A 174 -8.53 -4.20 -7.93
N LYS A 175 -9.75 -4.64 -8.26
CA LYS A 175 -10.98 -3.98 -7.82
C LYS A 175 -11.13 -3.83 -6.30
N TYR A 176 -10.36 -4.60 -5.52
CA TYR A 176 -10.40 -4.66 -4.05
C TYR A 176 -9.01 -4.48 -3.42
N ASN A 177 -8.00 -4.10 -4.20
CA ASN A 177 -6.65 -3.89 -3.70
C ASN A 177 -6.52 -2.48 -3.11
N THR A 178 -6.31 -2.39 -1.82
CA THR A 178 -6.16 -1.13 -1.07
C THR A 178 -4.95 -0.32 -1.49
N ALA A 179 -3.93 -0.96 -2.03
CA ALA A 179 -2.69 -0.32 -2.44
C ALA A 179 -2.78 0.37 -3.80
N ASP A 180 -3.71 -0.04 -4.70
CA ASP A 180 -4.01 0.64 -5.98
C ASP A 180 -4.35 2.13 -5.79
N LEU A 181 -4.67 2.49 -4.57
CA LEU A 181 -5.09 3.82 -4.20
C LEU A 181 -3.92 4.74 -3.82
N ILE A 182 -2.71 4.18 -3.74
CA ILE A 182 -1.49 4.85 -3.27
C ILE A 182 -0.43 4.94 -4.37
N SER A 183 -0.49 4.04 -5.35
CA SER A 183 0.44 3.98 -6.50
C SER A 183 0.08 4.90 -7.67
#